data_d31f8461189ab67859fa599cb895b528
#
_entry.id   d31f8461189ab67859fa599cb895b528
#
_cell.length_a   1.000
_cell.length_b   1.000
_cell.length_c   1.000
_cell.angle_alpha   90.00
_cell.angle_beta   90.00
_cell.angle_gamma   90.00
#
_symmetry.space_group_name_H-M   'P 1'
#
loop_
_entity.id
_entity.type
_entity.pdbx_description
1 polymer ?
#
loop_
_entity_poly.entity_id
_entity_poly.type
_entity_poly.pdbx_seq_one_letter_code
_entity_poly.pdbx_strand_id
1 'polypeptide(L)'
;MNKKTVKDVDVKGKRVFCRVDFNVPMQEGRVTDDTRIRAALPTIQYLVDQGAKVILASHLGRPKGKVNEEMRLTPVSARLSELLGKDVKKADEAYGEGVQSLIAAMNEGEVLLLENVRFYPGEEKNDPELAKSFAELADVYVNDAFGAAHRAHASTEGIAHYIPAVSGFLMEKELEVLGKALSNPERPFTAIIGGAKVKDKIGVIDNLLEKVDNLIIGGGLAYTFIKANGHEIGKSLLEEDKIDLAKSFMEKAKAKGVNFYMPVDAVVADDFSPTANHKTVDISEIPSDWEALDIGPKTAEIYKDVIQKSKLVIWNGPMGVFEFDAFANGTKAVAEALADANDTYSVIGGGDSAAAVEKFNLAEKMSHISTGGGASLEFMEGKVLPGVVALNDK
;
A
#
# COMPACT_ATOMS: atom_id res chain seq x y z
N MET A 1 -17.55 2.94 0.30
CA MET A 1 -17.93 2.89 -1.11
C MET A 1 -18.76 1.65 -1.40
N ASN A 2 -19.85 1.85 -2.11
CA ASN A 2 -20.82 0.76 -2.35
C ASN A 2 -20.64 0.18 -3.76
N LYS A 3 -19.53 -0.53 -3.96
CA LYS A 3 -19.20 -1.16 -5.26
C LYS A 3 -19.62 -2.61 -5.31
N LYS A 4 -20.04 -3.07 -6.48
CA LYS A 4 -20.31 -4.49 -6.71
C LYS A 4 -19.03 -5.30 -6.56
N THR A 5 -19.18 -6.52 -6.05
CA THR A 5 -18.10 -7.48 -5.88
C THR A 5 -18.32 -8.70 -6.77
N VAL A 6 -17.34 -9.60 -6.79
CA VAL A 6 -17.45 -10.88 -7.51
C VAL A 6 -18.68 -11.69 -7.10
N LYS A 7 -19.19 -11.48 -5.88
CA LYS A 7 -20.41 -12.18 -5.41
C LYS A 7 -21.71 -11.59 -5.97
N ASP A 8 -21.65 -10.38 -6.53
CA ASP A 8 -22.83 -9.69 -7.07
C ASP A 8 -23.08 -10.00 -8.54
N VAL A 9 -22.25 -10.83 -9.17
CA VAL A 9 -22.39 -11.21 -10.57
C VAL A 9 -22.30 -12.71 -10.72
N ASP A 10 -23.03 -13.25 -11.72
CA ASP A 10 -22.91 -14.66 -12.09
C ASP A 10 -21.70 -14.82 -13.02
N VAL A 11 -20.75 -15.66 -12.62
CA VAL A 11 -19.51 -15.89 -13.38
C VAL A 11 -19.41 -17.31 -13.96
N LYS A 12 -20.38 -18.20 -13.64
CA LYS A 12 -20.34 -19.58 -14.09
C LYS A 12 -20.33 -19.68 -15.61
N GLY A 13 -19.33 -20.36 -16.15
CA GLY A 13 -19.16 -20.53 -17.58
C GLY A 13 -18.72 -19.28 -18.32
N LYS A 14 -18.54 -18.16 -17.64
CA LYS A 14 -18.16 -16.89 -18.23
C LYS A 14 -16.66 -16.70 -18.25
N ARG A 15 -16.19 -15.95 -19.24
CA ARG A 15 -14.81 -15.51 -19.32
C ARG A 15 -14.66 -14.30 -18.39
N VAL A 16 -13.76 -14.39 -17.41
CA VAL A 16 -13.54 -13.34 -16.42
C VAL A 16 -12.13 -12.81 -16.54
N PHE A 17 -11.99 -11.54 -16.91
CA PHE A 17 -10.70 -10.85 -16.92
C PHE A 17 -10.46 -10.33 -15.50
N CYS A 18 -9.54 -10.92 -14.76
CA CYS A 18 -9.21 -10.54 -13.39
C CYS A 18 -7.87 -9.84 -13.34
N ARG A 19 -7.89 -8.54 -13.06
CA ARG A 19 -6.68 -7.73 -12.91
C ARG A 19 -6.14 -7.93 -11.49
N VAL A 20 -4.96 -8.52 -11.41
CA VAL A 20 -4.27 -8.79 -10.15
C VAL A 20 -2.98 -7.99 -10.07
N ASP A 21 -2.39 -7.93 -8.90
CA ASP A 21 -1.08 -7.32 -8.69
C ASP A 21 -0.06 -8.43 -8.41
N PHE A 22 0.60 -8.88 -9.48
CA PHE A 22 1.68 -9.85 -9.44
C PHE A 22 3.04 -9.18 -9.68
N ASN A 23 3.13 -7.90 -9.36
CA ASN A 23 4.40 -7.17 -9.41
C ASN A 23 5.26 -7.56 -8.20
N VAL A 24 5.89 -8.71 -8.30
CA VAL A 24 6.64 -9.35 -7.21
C VAL A 24 8.15 -9.20 -7.41
N PRO A 25 8.93 -9.24 -6.32
CA PRO A 25 10.38 -9.27 -6.43
C PRO A 25 10.85 -10.55 -7.11
N MET A 26 11.79 -10.38 -8.02
CA MET A 26 12.36 -11.46 -8.81
C MET A 26 13.87 -11.45 -8.67
N GLN A 27 14.48 -12.63 -8.64
CA GLN A 27 15.93 -12.79 -8.68
C GLN A 27 16.28 -14.05 -9.47
N GLU A 28 17.13 -13.90 -10.48
CA GLU A 28 17.57 -15.00 -11.33
C GLU A 28 16.42 -15.84 -11.90
N GLY A 29 15.37 -15.15 -12.38
CA GLY A 29 14.21 -15.80 -12.99
C GLY A 29 13.29 -16.51 -12.00
N ARG A 30 13.38 -16.21 -10.70
CA ARG A 30 12.54 -16.79 -9.66
C ARG A 30 11.85 -15.71 -8.84
N VAL A 31 10.62 -16.03 -8.41
CA VAL A 31 9.88 -15.20 -7.46
C VAL A 31 10.53 -15.37 -6.08
N THR A 32 11.00 -14.26 -5.50
CA THR A 32 11.64 -14.27 -4.17
C THR A 32 10.69 -13.96 -3.03
N ASP A 33 9.56 -13.33 -3.33
CA ASP A 33 8.51 -13.05 -2.36
C ASP A 33 7.15 -13.20 -3.06
N ASP A 34 6.35 -14.15 -2.61
CA ASP A 34 5.06 -14.47 -3.21
C ASP A 34 3.85 -13.89 -2.47
N THR A 35 4.08 -12.95 -1.55
CA THR A 35 3.01 -12.36 -0.72
C THR A 35 1.85 -11.82 -1.54
N ARG A 36 2.15 -11.09 -2.63
CA ARG A 36 1.12 -10.52 -3.50
C ARG A 36 0.35 -11.59 -4.27
N ILE A 37 1.02 -12.67 -4.67
CA ILE A 37 0.37 -13.79 -5.35
C ILE A 37 -0.61 -14.45 -4.37
N ARG A 38 -0.17 -14.72 -3.14
CA ARG A 38 -1.01 -15.30 -2.09
C ARG A 38 -2.21 -14.42 -1.76
N ALA A 39 -2.03 -13.11 -1.76
CA ALA A 39 -3.11 -12.16 -1.50
C ALA A 39 -4.23 -12.23 -2.54
N ALA A 40 -3.93 -12.62 -3.77
CA ALA A 40 -4.90 -12.76 -4.84
C ALA A 40 -5.60 -14.13 -4.86
N LEU A 41 -5.08 -15.12 -4.13
CA LEU A 41 -5.63 -16.48 -4.15
C LEU A 41 -7.10 -16.56 -3.77
N PRO A 42 -7.61 -15.86 -2.75
CA PRO A 42 -9.05 -15.96 -2.41
C PRO A 42 -9.97 -15.61 -3.58
N THR A 43 -9.67 -14.56 -4.33
CA THR A 43 -10.45 -14.18 -5.49
C THR A 43 -10.32 -15.20 -6.62
N ILE A 44 -9.08 -15.62 -6.91
CA ILE A 44 -8.83 -16.61 -7.98
C ILE A 44 -9.52 -17.92 -7.66
N GLN A 45 -9.38 -18.42 -6.43
CA GLN A 45 -9.99 -19.67 -6.00
C GLN A 45 -11.52 -19.60 -6.05
N TYR A 46 -12.11 -18.48 -5.62
CA TYR A 46 -13.54 -18.25 -5.73
C TYR A 46 -14.03 -18.37 -7.18
N LEU A 47 -13.34 -17.69 -8.10
CA LEU A 47 -13.71 -17.73 -9.52
C LEU A 47 -13.58 -19.14 -10.09
N VAL A 48 -12.53 -19.87 -9.74
CA VAL A 48 -12.34 -21.28 -10.13
C VAL A 48 -13.49 -22.13 -9.59
N ASP A 49 -13.81 -22.00 -8.31
CA ASP A 49 -14.86 -22.80 -7.66
C ASP A 49 -16.26 -22.50 -8.21
N GLN A 50 -16.48 -21.28 -8.71
CA GLN A 50 -17.74 -20.89 -9.34
C GLN A 50 -17.82 -21.29 -10.83
N GLY A 51 -16.81 -21.96 -11.35
CA GLY A 51 -16.84 -22.44 -12.73
C GLY A 51 -16.55 -21.37 -13.78
N ALA A 52 -15.90 -20.30 -13.43
CA ALA A 52 -15.47 -19.28 -14.38
C ALA A 52 -14.28 -19.75 -15.21
N LYS A 53 -14.11 -19.17 -16.40
CA LYS A 53 -12.87 -19.24 -17.17
C LYS A 53 -12.04 -18.04 -16.74
N VAL A 54 -10.98 -18.27 -15.98
CA VAL A 54 -10.25 -17.21 -15.29
C VAL A 54 -9.06 -16.74 -16.11
N ILE A 55 -9.10 -15.47 -16.52
CA ILE A 55 -8.06 -14.84 -17.34
C ILE A 55 -7.40 -13.78 -16.45
N LEU A 56 -6.17 -14.06 -16.00
CA LEU A 56 -5.43 -13.17 -15.11
C LEU A 56 -4.53 -12.22 -15.91
N ALA A 57 -4.52 -10.96 -15.50
CA ALA A 57 -3.65 -9.94 -16.08
C ALA A 57 -2.92 -9.17 -14.98
N SER A 58 -1.65 -8.91 -15.21
CA SER A 58 -0.82 -8.12 -14.28
C SER A 58 0.31 -7.42 -15.03
N HIS A 59 0.86 -6.41 -14.38
CA HIS A 59 2.15 -5.84 -14.76
C HIS A 59 3.25 -6.47 -13.89
N LEU A 60 4.48 -6.34 -14.35
CA LEU A 60 5.70 -6.69 -13.60
C LEU A 60 6.78 -5.69 -13.99
N GLY A 61 7.29 -4.95 -13.01
CA GLY A 61 8.34 -3.96 -13.23
C GLY A 61 7.92 -2.78 -14.11
N ARG A 62 8.91 -2.17 -14.76
CA ARG A 62 8.73 -1.01 -15.63
C ARG A 62 9.40 -1.22 -16.98
N PRO A 63 8.81 -2.04 -17.84
CA PRO A 63 9.40 -2.36 -19.15
C PRO A 63 9.24 -1.25 -20.19
N LYS A 64 8.49 -0.19 -19.89
CA LYS A 64 8.33 1.01 -20.73
C LYS A 64 7.72 0.73 -22.12
N GLY A 65 6.72 -0.13 -22.18
CA GLY A 65 6.01 -0.42 -23.40
C GLY A 65 6.77 -1.30 -24.39
N LYS A 66 7.74 -2.06 -23.90
CA LYS A 66 8.56 -2.97 -24.71
C LYS A 66 8.68 -4.33 -24.04
N VAL A 67 8.85 -5.36 -24.85
CA VAL A 67 9.15 -6.70 -24.31
C VAL A 67 10.52 -6.67 -23.61
N ASN A 68 10.54 -7.18 -22.40
CA ASN A 68 11.76 -7.36 -21.61
C ASN A 68 11.72 -8.77 -21.04
N GLU A 69 12.66 -9.63 -21.43
CA GLU A 69 12.65 -11.04 -21.06
C GLU A 69 12.70 -11.26 -19.54
N GLU A 70 13.37 -10.36 -18.81
CA GLU A 70 13.46 -10.43 -17.36
C GLU A 70 12.16 -10.08 -16.64
N MET A 71 11.22 -9.45 -17.34
CA MET A 71 9.93 -9.01 -16.81
C MET A 71 8.76 -9.83 -17.35
N ARG A 72 9.02 -11.00 -17.92
CA ARG A 72 7.98 -11.94 -18.30
C ARG A 72 7.36 -12.57 -17.07
N LEU A 73 6.06 -12.84 -17.16
CA LEU A 73 5.29 -13.43 -16.06
C LEU A 73 5.40 -14.96 -15.97
N THR A 74 6.22 -15.59 -16.80
CA THR A 74 6.39 -17.04 -16.80
C THR A 74 6.75 -17.61 -15.42
N PRO A 75 7.72 -17.04 -14.66
CA PRO A 75 8.01 -17.53 -13.31
C PRO A 75 6.83 -17.36 -12.34
N VAL A 76 6.03 -16.30 -12.54
CA VAL A 76 4.85 -16.06 -11.72
C VAL A 76 3.79 -17.14 -11.98
N SER A 77 3.59 -17.54 -13.24
CA SER A 77 2.63 -18.61 -13.59
C SER A 77 3.03 -19.94 -12.96
N ALA A 78 4.32 -20.25 -12.92
CA ALA A 78 4.84 -21.46 -12.27
C ALA A 78 4.56 -21.43 -10.76
N ARG A 79 4.83 -20.32 -10.10
CA ARG A 79 4.57 -20.18 -8.66
C ARG A 79 3.07 -20.22 -8.34
N LEU A 80 2.26 -19.57 -9.16
CA LEU A 80 0.81 -19.61 -8.99
C LEU A 80 0.26 -21.03 -9.14
N SER A 81 0.77 -21.80 -10.11
CA SER A 81 0.38 -23.21 -10.29
C SER A 81 0.64 -24.03 -9.03
N GLU A 82 1.80 -23.84 -8.41
CA GLU A 82 2.14 -24.50 -7.16
C GLU A 82 1.16 -24.14 -6.03
N LEU A 83 0.85 -22.85 -5.90
CA LEU A 83 -0.03 -22.35 -4.84
C LEU A 83 -1.48 -22.76 -5.02
N LEU A 84 -1.97 -22.81 -6.27
CA LEU A 84 -3.33 -23.24 -6.58
C LEU A 84 -3.49 -24.78 -6.58
N GLY A 85 -2.39 -25.52 -6.71
CA GLY A 85 -2.44 -26.97 -6.85
C GLY A 85 -3.07 -27.42 -8.17
N LYS A 86 -3.02 -26.58 -9.21
CA LYS A 86 -3.53 -26.88 -10.55
C LYS A 86 -2.72 -26.14 -11.60
N ASP A 87 -2.75 -26.62 -12.84
CA ASP A 87 -2.02 -26.01 -13.92
C ASP A 87 -2.58 -24.63 -14.27
N VAL A 88 -1.69 -23.66 -14.35
CA VAL A 88 -1.98 -22.31 -14.84
C VAL A 88 -1.30 -22.17 -16.20
N LYS A 89 -2.09 -22.03 -17.25
CA LYS A 89 -1.55 -21.81 -18.58
C LYS A 89 -1.01 -20.39 -18.69
N LYS A 90 0.09 -20.23 -19.43
CA LYS A 90 0.70 -18.92 -19.65
C LYS A 90 0.63 -18.57 -21.13
N ALA A 91 0.00 -17.43 -21.45
CA ALA A 91 -0.03 -16.90 -22.82
C ALA A 91 1.27 -16.14 -23.13
N ASP A 92 1.65 -16.10 -24.40
CA ASP A 92 2.83 -15.36 -24.85
C ASP A 92 2.55 -13.86 -25.01
N GLU A 93 1.28 -13.49 -25.10
CA GLU A 93 0.81 -12.13 -25.30
C GLU A 93 -0.29 -11.77 -24.28
N ALA A 94 -0.66 -10.50 -24.24
CA ALA A 94 -1.75 -10.04 -23.38
C ALA A 94 -3.09 -9.87 -24.10
N TYR A 95 -3.09 -9.94 -25.42
CA TYR A 95 -4.30 -9.90 -26.26
C TYR A 95 -3.98 -10.43 -27.67
N GLY A 96 -4.99 -10.52 -28.51
CA GLY A 96 -4.83 -10.93 -29.90
C GLY A 96 -5.36 -12.33 -30.20
N GLU A 97 -5.23 -12.77 -31.45
CA GLU A 97 -5.79 -14.04 -31.91
C GLU A 97 -5.28 -15.26 -31.17
N GLY A 98 -3.98 -15.29 -30.85
CA GLY A 98 -3.39 -16.40 -30.11
C GLY A 98 -3.99 -16.52 -28.70
N VAL A 99 -4.20 -15.41 -28.04
CA VAL A 99 -4.84 -15.36 -26.72
C VAL A 99 -6.31 -15.76 -26.83
N GLN A 100 -7.02 -15.26 -27.84
CA GLN A 100 -8.42 -15.60 -28.08
C GLN A 100 -8.60 -17.10 -28.29
N SER A 101 -7.68 -17.73 -29.02
CA SER A 101 -7.68 -19.18 -29.26
C SER A 101 -7.47 -19.97 -27.97
N LEU A 102 -6.56 -19.52 -27.11
CA LEU A 102 -6.33 -20.14 -25.81
C LEU A 102 -7.58 -20.05 -24.93
N ILE A 103 -8.25 -18.90 -24.93
CA ILE A 103 -9.47 -18.68 -24.15
C ILE A 103 -10.62 -19.54 -24.68
N ALA A 104 -10.77 -19.64 -26.01
CA ALA A 104 -11.81 -20.46 -26.63
C ALA A 104 -11.67 -21.94 -26.25
N ALA A 105 -10.44 -22.41 -25.99
CA ALA A 105 -10.16 -23.78 -25.58
C ALA A 105 -10.29 -24.01 -24.07
N MET A 106 -10.53 -22.98 -23.26
CA MET A 106 -10.63 -23.12 -21.82
C MET A 106 -11.92 -23.81 -21.38
N ASN A 107 -11.79 -24.63 -20.37
CA ASN A 107 -12.92 -25.21 -19.67
C ASN A 107 -13.23 -24.41 -18.39
N GLU A 108 -14.43 -24.61 -17.84
CA GLU A 108 -14.82 -24.00 -16.55
C GLU A 108 -13.82 -24.37 -15.47
N GLY A 109 -13.39 -23.38 -14.68
CA GLY A 109 -12.43 -23.55 -13.59
C GLY A 109 -10.97 -23.55 -14.01
N GLU A 110 -10.68 -23.41 -15.29
CA GLU A 110 -9.30 -23.27 -15.77
C GLU A 110 -8.79 -21.83 -15.61
N VAL A 111 -7.47 -21.68 -15.51
CA VAL A 111 -6.80 -20.39 -15.27
C VAL A 111 -5.75 -20.17 -16.37
N LEU A 112 -5.80 -18.99 -16.97
CA LEU A 112 -4.83 -18.51 -17.96
C LEU A 112 -4.20 -17.23 -17.45
N LEU A 113 -2.88 -17.13 -17.40
CA LEU A 113 -2.16 -15.89 -17.11
C LEU A 113 -1.67 -15.26 -18.41
N LEU A 114 -2.10 -14.03 -18.67
CA LEU A 114 -1.64 -13.23 -19.80
C LEU A 114 -0.21 -12.73 -19.56
N GLU A 115 0.47 -12.34 -20.64
CA GLU A 115 1.78 -11.73 -20.54
C GLU A 115 1.67 -10.30 -19.99
N ASN A 116 2.77 -9.78 -19.47
CA ASN A 116 2.91 -8.48 -18.83
C ASN A 116 2.24 -7.36 -19.63
N VAL A 117 1.18 -6.77 -19.06
CA VAL A 117 0.39 -5.73 -19.74
C VAL A 117 1.22 -4.46 -20.03
N ARG A 118 2.29 -4.22 -19.28
CA ARG A 118 3.17 -3.06 -19.51
C ARG A 118 4.19 -3.27 -20.64
N PHE A 119 4.18 -4.42 -21.30
CA PHE A 119 4.91 -4.58 -22.56
C PHE A 119 4.29 -3.76 -23.68
N TYR A 120 3.08 -3.29 -23.50
CA TYR A 120 2.32 -2.55 -24.52
C TYR A 120 2.29 -1.05 -24.18
N PRO A 121 2.67 -0.16 -25.13
CA PRO A 121 2.69 1.28 -24.86
C PRO A 121 1.32 1.85 -24.44
N GLY A 122 0.24 1.25 -24.89
CA GLY A 122 -1.12 1.70 -24.61
C GLY A 122 -1.58 1.45 -23.18
N GLU A 123 -0.92 0.58 -22.42
CA GLU A 123 -1.35 0.27 -21.04
C GLU A 123 -1.31 1.49 -20.15
N GLU A 124 -0.13 2.10 -19.98
CA GLU A 124 0.03 3.27 -19.11
C GLU A 124 -0.62 4.53 -19.66
N LYS A 125 -0.85 4.59 -20.97
CA LYS A 125 -1.56 5.70 -21.64
C LYS A 125 -3.07 5.57 -21.56
N ASN A 126 -3.56 4.45 -21.01
CA ASN A 126 -5.00 4.13 -20.99
C ASN A 126 -5.60 4.22 -22.38
N ASP A 127 -4.90 3.65 -23.37
CA ASP A 127 -5.33 3.67 -24.77
C ASP A 127 -6.68 2.94 -24.94
N PRO A 128 -7.71 3.59 -25.50
CA PRO A 128 -9.01 2.97 -25.69
C PRO A 128 -9.00 1.71 -26.55
N GLU A 129 -8.15 1.66 -27.56
CA GLU A 129 -8.05 0.47 -28.43
C GLU A 129 -7.49 -0.72 -27.67
N LEU A 130 -6.47 -0.52 -26.82
CA LEU A 130 -5.93 -1.59 -26.01
C LEU A 130 -6.95 -2.03 -24.95
N ALA A 131 -7.62 -1.08 -24.28
CA ALA A 131 -8.65 -1.39 -23.31
C ALA A 131 -9.78 -2.21 -23.94
N LYS A 132 -10.20 -1.86 -25.14
CA LYS A 132 -11.21 -2.59 -25.91
C LYS A 132 -10.72 -3.99 -26.26
N SER A 133 -9.46 -4.12 -26.65
CA SER A 133 -8.86 -5.43 -26.96
C SER A 133 -8.87 -6.35 -25.72
N PHE A 134 -8.60 -5.80 -24.55
CA PHE A 134 -8.73 -6.56 -23.28
C PHE A 134 -10.19 -6.94 -23.02
N ALA A 135 -11.12 -6.01 -23.23
CA ALA A 135 -12.55 -6.25 -23.00
C ALA A 135 -13.12 -7.34 -23.91
N GLU A 136 -12.61 -7.47 -25.12
CA GLU A 136 -13.02 -8.51 -26.08
C GLU A 136 -12.67 -9.92 -25.58
N LEU A 137 -11.75 -10.05 -24.63
CA LEU A 137 -11.33 -11.33 -24.06
C LEU A 137 -12.31 -11.89 -23.03
N ALA A 138 -13.26 -11.07 -22.54
CA ALA A 138 -14.03 -11.47 -21.36
C ALA A 138 -15.46 -10.92 -21.38
N ASP A 139 -16.28 -11.53 -20.52
CA ASP A 139 -17.68 -11.13 -20.29
C ASP A 139 -17.80 -10.24 -19.05
N VAL A 140 -16.88 -10.39 -18.11
CA VAL A 140 -16.87 -9.65 -16.84
C VAL A 140 -15.42 -9.26 -16.50
N TYR A 141 -15.25 -8.06 -15.98
CA TYR A 141 -13.98 -7.56 -15.47
C TYR A 141 -14.00 -7.56 -13.94
N VAL A 142 -12.98 -8.13 -13.34
CA VAL A 142 -12.75 -8.10 -11.89
C VAL A 142 -11.45 -7.34 -11.63
N ASN A 143 -11.51 -6.29 -10.81
CA ASN A 143 -10.31 -5.60 -10.35
C ASN A 143 -9.99 -6.04 -8.92
N ASP A 144 -8.87 -6.73 -8.77
CA ASP A 144 -8.36 -7.17 -7.47
C ASP A 144 -6.97 -6.57 -7.18
N ALA A 145 -6.59 -5.56 -7.95
CA ALA A 145 -5.29 -4.90 -7.88
C ALA A 145 -5.42 -3.50 -7.25
N PHE A 146 -5.67 -3.45 -5.96
CA PHE A 146 -5.78 -2.16 -5.25
C PHE A 146 -4.50 -1.34 -5.39
N GLY A 147 -3.32 -1.99 -5.36
CA GLY A 147 -2.03 -1.32 -5.52
C GLY A 147 -1.82 -0.61 -6.86
N ALA A 148 -2.63 -0.92 -7.87
CA ALA A 148 -2.59 -0.28 -9.18
C ALA A 148 -3.83 0.61 -9.45
N ALA A 149 -4.78 0.69 -8.51
CA ALA A 149 -6.06 1.37 -8.71
C ALA A 149 -5.96 2.89 -8.75
N HIS A 150 -4.83 3.46 -8.30
CA HIS A 150 -4.59 4.91 -8.33
C HIS A 150 -4.15 5.42 -9.69
N ARG A 151 -3.92 4.54 -10.66
CA ARG A 151 -3.52 4.88 -12.02
C ARG A 151 -4.61 4.47 -13.00
N ALA A 152 -4.99 5.38 -13.90
CA ALA A 152 -5.92 5.09 -14.98
C ALA A 152 -5.16 4.47 -16.15
N HIS A 153 -4.97 3.14 -16.09
CA HIS A 153 -4.34 2.35 -17.13
C HIS A 153 -5.40 1.53 -17.88
N ALA A 154 -5.05 0.99 -19.05
CA ALA A 154 -6.00 0.21 -19.87
C ALA A 154 -6.56 -0.99 -19.09
N SER A 155 -5.73 -1.71 -18.34
CA SER A 155 -6.13 -2.90 -17.59
C SER A 155 -6.72 -2.61 -16.20
N THR A 156 -6.61 -1.38 -15.70
CA THR A 156 -7.10 -1.02 -14.36
C THR A 156 -8.34 -0.12 -14.40
N GLU A 157 -8.53 0.62 -15.48
CA GLU A 157 -9.64 1.57 -15.60
C GLU A 157 -10.32 1.47 -16.97
N GLY A 158 -9.57 1.56 -18.07
CA GLY A 158 -10.12 1.63 -19.42
C GLY A 158 -11.03 0.46 -19.78
N ILE A 159 -10.66 -0.76 -19.44
CA ILE A 159 -11.45 -1.97 -19.69
C ILE A 159 -12.85 -1.91 -19.08
N ALA A 160 -13.00 -1.24 -17.95
CA ALA A 160 -14.27 -1.14 -17.23
C ALA A 160 -15.34 -0.33 -17.99
N HIS A 161 -14.95 0.42 -19.02
CA HIS A 161 -15.90 1.16 -19.84
C HIS A 161 -16.63 0.29 -20.88
N TYR A 162 -16.18 -0.94 -21.07
CA TYR A 162 -16.68 -1.81 -22.16
C TYR A 162 -17.44 -3.05 -21.70
N ILE A 163 -17.19 -3.51 -20.46
CA ILE A 163 -17.84 -4.69 -19.87
C ILE A 163 -18.18 -4.43 -18.41
N PRO A 164 -19.11 -5.22 -17.82
CA PRO A 164 -19.40 -5.10 -16.39
C PRO A 164 -18.14 -5.26 -15.54
N ALA A 165 -17.97 -4.41 -14.54
CA ALA A 165 -16.78 -4.30 -13.73
C ALA A 165 -17.11 -4.38 -12.24
N VAL A 166 -16.47 -5.30 -11.53
CA VAL A 166 -16.68 -5.55 -10.10
C VAL A 166 -15.35 -5.68 -9.38
N SER A 167 -15.38 -5.56 -8.05
CA SER A 167 -14.17 -5.74 -7.24
C SER A 167 -13.96 -7.22 -6.88
N GLY A 168 -12.68 -7.62 -6.79
CA GLY A 168 -12.31 -8.85 -6.12
C GLY A 168 -12.32 -8.68 -4.59
N PHE A 169 -12.05 -9.75 -3.87
CA PHE A 169 -12.07 -9.74 -2.40
C PHE A 169 -10.98 -8.88 -1.78
N LEU A 170 -9.79 -8.83 -2.38
CA LEU A 170 -8.70 -7.99 -1.89
C LEU A 170 -9.06 -6.52 -2.02
N MET A 171 -9.56 -6.11 -3.19
CA MET A 171 -10.04 -4.75 -3.44
C MET A 171 -11.17 -4.39 -2.47
N GLU A 172 -12.16 -5.27 -2.31
CA GLU A 172 -13.28 -5.08 -1.39
C GLU A 172 -12.80 -4.82 0.04
N LYS A 173 -11.87 -5.63 0.51
CA LYS A 173 -11.30 -5.52 1.86
C LYS A 173 -10.63 -4.16 2.07
N GLU A 174 -9.81 -3.74 1.11
CA GLU A 174 -9.13 -2.45 1.16
C GLU A 174 -10.13 -1.29 1.19
N LEU A 175 -11.15 -1.33 0.36
CA LEU A 175 -12.19 -0.29 0.31
C LEU A 175 -13.01 -0.25 1.59
N GLU A 176 -13.34 -1.42 2.16
CA GLU A 176 -14.06 -1.51 3.42
C GLU A 176 -13.25 -0.92 4.57
N VAL A 177 -12.00 -1.35 4.72
CA VAL A 177 -11.14 -0.93 5.84
C VAL A 177 -10.80 0.56 5.75
N LEU A 178 -10.25 1.00 4.62
CA LEU A 178 -9.83 2.39 4.46
C LEU A 178 -11.01 3.33 4.30
N GLY A 179 -12.05 2.91 3.61
CA GLY A 179 -13.26 3.70 3.42
C GLY A 179 -13.97 3.99 4.74
N LYS A 180 -14.13 2.98 5.60
CA LYS A 180 -14.72 3.14 6.93
C LYS A 180 -13.86 4.05 7.81
N ALA A 181 -12.55 3.88 7.77
CA ALA A 181 -11.62 4.71 8.54
C ALA A 181 -11.76 6.20 8.21
N LEU A 182 -11.96 6.53 6.93
CA LEU A 182 -12.05 7.91 6.49
C LEU A 182 -13.46 8.51 6.56
N SER A 183 -14.51 7.69 6.60
CA SER A 183 -15.89 8.17 6.60
C SER A 183 -16.59 8.08 7.97
N ASN A 184 -16.36 7.02 8.70
CA ASN A 184 -17.02 6.77 10.00
C ASN A 184 -16.11 5.94 10.92
N PRO A 185 -14.97 6.52 11.34
CA PRO A 185 -14.01 5.78 12.18
C PRO A 185 -14.54 5.55 13.59
N GLU A 186 -14.16 4.41 14.17
CA GLU A 186 -14.31 4.22 15.60
C GLU A 186 -13.29 5.10 16.32
N ARG A 187 -13.71 5.72 17.43
CA ARG A 187 -12.90 6.71 18.14
C ARG A 187 -12.52 6.22 19.54
N PRO A 188 -11.35 6.58 20.05
CA PRO A 188 -10.38 7.53 19.47
C PRO A 188 -9.68 6.95 18.22
N PHE A 189 -9.60 7.78 17.18
CA PHE A 189 -8.90 7.46 15.94
C PHE A 189 -7.54 8.17 15.91
N THR A 190 -6.47 7.39 15.78
CA THR A 190 -5.09 7.89 15.77
C THR A 190 -4.43 7.58 14.45
N ALA A 191 -3.77 8.57 13.86
CA ALA A 191 -2.88 8.38 12.72
C ALA A 191 -1.43 8.53 13.18
N ILE A 192 -0.57 7.63 12.73
CA ILE A 192 0.88 7.69 12.96
C ILE A 192 1.54 7.89 11.61
N ILE A 193 2.15 9.04 11.41
CA ILE A 193 2.79 9.41 10.15
C ILE A 193 4.29 9.57 10.39
N GLY A 194 5.06 8.72 9.74
CA GLY A 194 6.51 8.78 9.75
C GLY A 194 7.08 8.90 8.34
N GLY A 195 8.36 8.66 8.22
CA GLY A 195 9.06 8.75 6.95
C GLY A 195 10.07 9.90 6.94
N ALA A 196 10.71 10.12 5.79
CA ALA A 196 11.83 11.05 5.71
C ALA A 196 11.42 12.50 5.48
N LYS A 197 10.39 12.76 4.66
CA LYS A 197 10.10 14.12 4.17
C LYS A 197 8.63 14.51 4.30
N VAL A 198 8.41 15.74 4.76
CA VAL A 198 7.08 16.37 4.86
C VAL A 198 6.41 16.43 3.49
N LYS A 199 7.16 16.78 2.44
CA LYS A 199 6.62 16.93 1.09
C LYS A 199 5.91 15.68 0.58
N ASP A 200 6.35 14.50 1.00
CA ASP A 200 5.78 13.22 0.57
C ASP A 200 4.48 12.88 1.32
N LYS A 201 4.20 13.59 2.41
CA LYS A 201 3.08 13.31 3.31
C LYS A 201 2.09 14.47 3.46
N ILE A 202 2.27 15.55 2.69
CA ILE A 202 1.42 16.75 2.81
C ILE A 202 -0.07 16.42 2.70
N GLY A 203 -0.45 15.71 1.66
CA GLY A 203 -1.86 15.39 1.41
C GLY A 203 -2.45 14.47 2.48
N VAL A 204 -1.66 13.51 2.95
CA VAL A 204 -2.08 12.58 4.01
C VAL A 204 -2.29 13.33 5.32
N ILE A 205 -1.31 14.13 5.73
CA ILE A 205 -1.41 14.90 6.99
C ILE A 205 -2.60 15.83 6.94
N ASP A 206 -2.74 16.58 5.84
CA ASP A 206 -3.81 17.55 5.68
C ASP A 206 -5.20 16.90 5.77
N ASN A 207 -5.40 15.80 5.06
CA ASN A 207 -6.68 15.08 5.07
C ASN A 207 -6.95 14.41 6.41
N LEU A 208 -5.96 13.75 7.01
CA LEU A 208 -6.13 13.05 8.28
C LEU A 208 -6.37 14.01 9.44
N LEU A 209 -5.85 15.24 9.40
CA LEU A 209 -6.17 16.26 10.40
C LEU A 209 -7.67 16.60 10.46
N GLU A 210 -8.40 16.38 9.35
CA GLU A 210 -9.86 16.53 9.32
C GLU A 210 -10.60 15.35 9.95
N LYS A 211 -9.92 14.22 10.19
CA LYS A 211 -10.56 12.94 10.52
C LYS A 211 -10.20 12.41 11.90
N VAL A 212 -8.97 12.62 12.36
CA VAL A 212 -8.41 11.95 13.53
C VAL A 212 -8.65 12.72 14.83
N ASP A 213 -8.57 11.99 15.94
CA ASP A 213 -8.51 12.56 17.29
C ASP A 213 -7.07 12.84 17.70
N ASN A 214 -6.14 12.01 17.25
CA ASN A 214 -4.72 12.11 17.55
C ASN A 214 -3.89 11.95 16.28
N LEU A 215 -2.87 12.78 16.13
CA LEU A 215 -1.87 12.66 15.08
C LEU A 215 -0.49 12.54 15.71
N ILE A 216 0.21 11.45 15.40
CA ILE A 216 1.55 11.15 15.89
C ILE A 216 2.52 11.31 14.72
N ILE A 217 3.58 12.09 14.91
CA ILE A 217 4.62 12.34 13.93
C ILE A 217 5.93 11.68 14.36
N GLY A 218 6.61 11.02 13.44
CA GLY A 218 7.93 10.43 13.68
C GLY A 218 8.77 10.41 12.42
N GLY A 219 9.96 9.79 12.51
CA GLY A 219 10.89 9.73 11.39
C GLY A 219 11.54 11.06 11.07
N GLY A 220 12.24 11.12 9.94
CA GLY A 220 13.00 12.30 9.52
C GLY A 220 12.14 13.54 9.35
N LEU A 221 10.90 13.39 8.90
CA LEU A 221 9.99 14.53 8.70
C LEU A 221 9.65 15.25 10.02
N ALA A 222 9.76 14.58 11.15
CA ALA A 222 9.46 15.17 12.46
C ALA A 222 10.37 16.35 12.76
N TYR A 223 11.59 16.35 12.26
CA TYR A 223 12.57 17.40 12.62
C TYR A 223 12.28 18.74 11.94
N THR A 224 11.57 18.74 10.83
CA THR A 224 11.03 19.98 10.25
C THR A 224 9.96 20.59 11.18
N PHE A 225 9.10 19.75 11.78
CA PHE A 225 8.13 20.20 12.79
C PHE A 225 8.80 20.68 14.08
N ILE A 226 9.83 19.99 14.51
CA ILE A 226 10.60 20.37 15.73
C ILE A 226 11.31 21.70 15.52
N LYS A 227 11.90 21.90 14.34
CA LYS A 227 12.51 23.19 13.97
C LYS A 227 11.45 24.29 13.93
N ALA A 228 10.30 24.02 13.33
CA ALA A 228 9.17 24.95 13.29
C ALA A 228 8.70 25.35 14.69
N ASN A 229 8.88 24.46 15.67
CA ASN A 229 8.52 24.69 17.08
C ASN A 229 9.63 25.38 17.88
N GLY A 230 10.68 25.85 17.21
CA GLY A 230 11.73 26.68 17.82
C GLY A 230 12.96 25.95 18.34
N HIS A 231 13.11 24.65 18.10
CA HIS A 231 14.28 23.87 18.53
C HIS A 231 15.34 23.78 17.44
N GLU A 232 16.59 23.71 17.86
CA GLU A 232 17.71 23.39 16.98
C GLU A 232 17.78 21.88 16.80
N ILE A 233 18.07 21.41 15.60
CA ILE A 233 18.04 19.98 15.24
C ILE A 233 19.38 19.43 14.75
N GLY A 234 20.46 20.21 14.87
CA GLY A 234 21.80 19.81 14.40
C GLY A 234 21.81 19.52 12.91
N LYS A 235 22.37 18.36 12.55
CA LYS A 235 22.45 17.90 11.16
C LYS A 235 21.24 17.02 10.75
N SER A 236 20.19 16.97 11.55
CA SER A 236 18.98 16.20 11.23
C SER A 236 18.35 16.68 9.91
N LEU A 237 17.61 15.80 9.25
CA LEU A 237 16.89 16.15 8.04
C LEU A 237 16.02 17.39 8.27
N LEU A 238 16.11 18.34 7.37
CA LEU A 238 15.34 19.57 7.42
C LEU A 238 14.90 19.97 6.02
N GLU A 239 13.62 20.23 5.86
CA GLU A 239 13.06 20.84 4.66
C GLU A 239 12.73 22.29 5.00
N GLU A 240 13.67 23.20 4.74
CA GLU A 240 13.55 24.62 5.08
C GLU A 240 12.32 25.26 4.44
N ASP A 241 12.00 24.87 3.22
CA ASP A 241 10.83 25.36 2.49
C ASP A 241 9.50 24.81 3.02
N LYS A 242 9.51 23.89 4.00
CA LYS A 242 8.32 23.28 4.61
C LYS A 242 8.10 23.70 6.07
N ILE A 243 8.95 24.53 6.63
CA ILE A 243 8.80 24.99 8.02
C ILE A 243 7.46 25.70 8.23
N ASP A 244 7.09 26.60 7.33
CA ASP A 244 5.83 27.34 7.43
C ASP A 244 4.62 26.41 7.27
N LEU A 245 4.71 25.40 6.41
CA LEU A 245 3.67 24.39 6.24
C LEU A 245 3.53 23.56 7.52
N ALA A 246 4.66 23.15 8.13
CA ALA A 246 4.65 22.43 9.40
C ALA A 246 3.94 23.23 10.50
N LYS A 247 4.21 24.54 10.59
CA LYS A 247 3.50 25.44 11.51
C LYS A 247 2.01 25.44 11.23
N SER A 248 1.62 25.54 9.95
CA SER A 248 0.20 25.57 9.57
C SER A 248 -0.52 24.27 9.94
N PHE A 249 0.15 23.12 9.84
CA PHE A 249 -0.43 21.83 10.26
C PHE A 249 -0.64 21.79 11.77
N MET A 250 0.31 22.28 12.56
CA MET A 250 0.15 22.35 14.01
C MET A 250 -0.98 23.28 14.42
N GLU A 251 -1.14 24.42 13.74
CA GLU A 251 -2.25 25.34 13.95
C GLU A 251 -3.59 24.72 13.55
N LYS A 252 -3.63 24.00 12.42
CA LYS A 252 -4.83 23.28 11.98
C LYS A 252 -5.24 22.23 13.00
N ALA A 253 -4.28 21.45 13.51
CA ALA A 253 -4.53 20.46 14.54
C ALA A 253 -5.21 21.11 15.76
N LYS A 254 -4.67 22.22 16.23
CA LYS A 254 -5.22 22.97 17.35
C LYS A 254 -6.63 23.47 17.08
N ALA A 255 -6.86 24.03 15.88
CA ALA A 255 -8.17 24.54 15.47
C ALA A 255 -9.22 23.43 15.37
N LYS A 256 -8.82 22.23 14.96
CA LYS A 256 -9.70 21.06 14.81
C LYS A 256 -9.85 20.24 16.10
N GLY A 257 -9.14 20.61 17.17
CA GLY A 257 -9.16 19.84 18.42
C GLY A 257 -8.41 18.51 18.34
N VAL A 258 -7.47 18.38 17.40
CA VAL A 258 -6.63 17.19 17.25
C VAL A 258 -5.42 17.29 18.17
N ASN A 259 -5.16 16.24 18.93
CA ASN A 259 -3.95 16.15 19.73
C ASN A 259 -2.77 15.82 18.81
N PHE A 260 -1.79 16.70 18.78
CA PHE A 260 -0.62 16.60 17.92
C PHE A 260 0.60 16.17 18.74
N TYR A 261 1.17 15.01 18.44
CA TYR A 261 2.29 14.44 19.18
C TYR A 261 3.55 14.46 18.33
N MET A 262 4.60 15.05 18.87
CA MET A 262 5.94 15.09 18.28
C MET A 262 6.96 14.46 19.24
N PRO A 263 8.11 14.02 18.73
CA PRO A 263 9.16 13.51 19.61
C PRO A 263 9.58 14.51 20.69
N VAL A 264 9.76 13.99 21.91
CA VAL A 264 10.27 14.76 23.07
C VAL A 264 11.71 14.40 23.37
N ASP A 265 12.21 13.31 22.81
CA ASP A 265 13.60 12.88 22.86
C ASP A 265 13.96 12.16 21.55
N ALA A 266 15.23 11.97 21.33
CA ALA A 266 15.72 11.37 20.09
C ALA A 266 16.99 10.57 20.33
N VAL A 267 17.21 9.55 19.51
CA VAL A 267 18.49 8.86 19.42
C VAL A 267 19.28 9.57 18.31
N VAL A 268 20.36 10.23 18.70
CA VAL A 268 21.22 11.00 17.80
C VAL A 268 22.51 10.23 17.50
N ALA A 269 23.04 10.45 16.31
CA ALA A 269 24.25 9.80 15.84
C ALA A 269 25.21 10.80 15.26
N ASP A 270 26.52 10.50 15.32
CA ASP A 270 27.57 11.33 14.75
C ASP A 270 27.75 11.10 13.25
N ASP A 271 27.14 10.06 12.69
CA ASP A 271 27.20 9.73 11.28
C ASP A 271 25.98 8.90 10.89
N PHE A 272 25.61 8.89 9.62
CA PHE A 272 24.58 8.02 9.08
C PHE A 272 25.20 6.67 8.73
N SER A 273 25.29 5.81 9.74
CA SER A 273 25.97 4.51 9.64
C SER A 273 25.38 3.55 10.66
N PRO A 274 25.30 2.24 10.36
CA PRO A 274 24.83 1.24 11.31
C PRO A 274 25.76 1.11 12.54
N THR A 275 27.00 1.58 12.43
CA THR A 275 28.01 1.52 13.49
C THR A 275 28.37 2.89 14.08
N ALA A 276 27.61 3.93 13.76
CA ALA A 276 27.83 5.28 14.28
C ALA A 276 27.73 5.32 15.81
N ASN A 277 28.52 6.23 16.40
CA ASN A 277 28.33 6.56 17.81
C ASN A 277 26.95 7.19 17.98
N HIS A 278 26.23 6.78 18.99
CA HIS A 278 24.87 7.27 19.22
C HIS A 278 24.59 7.43 20.71
N LYS A 279 23.61 8.28 21.02
CA LYS A 279 23.14 8.51 22.37
C LYS A 279 21.71 9.05 22.32
N THR A 280 20.98 8.90 23.43
CA THR A 280 19.67 9.49 23.59
C THR A 280 19.81 10.88 24.22
N VAL A 281 19.12 11.85 23.63
CA VAL A 281 19.09 13.24 24.14
C VAL A 281 17.65 13.74 24.20
N ASP A 282 17.42 14.74 25.02
CA ASP A 282 16.19 15.52 24.97
C ASP A 282 16.10 16.25 23.64
N ILE A 283 14.88 16.47 23.14
CA ILE A 283 14.70 17.11 21.82
C ILE A 283 15.28 18.53 21.77
N SER A 284 15.39 19.20 22.90
CA SER A 284 16.01 20.53 23.01
C SER A 284 17.54 20.49 23.04
N GLU A 285 18.15 19.31 23.10
CA GLU A 285 19.59 19.12 23.31
C GLU A 285 20.30 18.35 22.19
N ILE A 286 19.78 18.41 20.96
CA ILE A 286 20.43 17.76 19.82
C ILE A 286 21.74 18.52 19.52
N PRO A 287 22.90 17.83 19.58
CA PRO A 287 24.17 18.48 19.28
C PRO A 287 24.24 19.00 17.86
N SER A 288 24.90 20.14 17.65
CA SER A 288 24.97 20.83 16.35
C SER A 288 25.62 20.00 15.24
N ASP A 289 26.49 19.07 15.61
CA ASP A 289 27.24 18.20 14.69
C ASP A 289 26.72 16.76 14.60
N TRP A 290 25.57 16.49 15.26
CA TRP A 290 24.92 15.19 15.27
C TRP A 290 23.55 15.25 14.57
N GLU A 291 23.03 14.09 14.17
CA GLU A 291 21.71 13.98 13.54
C GLU A 291 20.84 12.98 14.28
N ALA A 292 19.54 13.26 14.35
CA ALA A 292 18.58 12.35 14.96
C ALA A 292 18.16 11.29 13.95
N LEU A 293 18.24 10.02 14.33
CA LEU A 293 17.94 8.87 13.47
C LEU A 293 16.82 7.98 14.02
N ASP A 294 16.32 8.26 15.22
CA ASP A 294 15.18 7.54 15.80
C ASP A 294 14.55 8.38 16.90
N ILE A 295 13.30 8.08 17.23
CA ILE A 295 12.65 8.61 18.44
C ILE A 295 13.31 7.97 19.66
N GLY A 296 13.30 8.70 20.78
CA GLY A 296 13.83 8.20 22.02
C GLY A 296 12.80 7.40 22.84
N PRO A 297 13.24 6.81 23.96
CA PRO A 297 12.38 5.97 24.79
C PRO A 297 11.23 6.70 25.47
N LYS A 298 11.38 7.97 25.82
CA LYS A 298 10.29 8.77 26.41
C LYS A 298 9.21 9.01 25.37
N THR A 299 9.58 9.33 24.14
CA THR A 299 8.66 9.47 23.02
C THR A 299 7.90 8.17 22.78
N ALA A 300 8.62 7.04 22.75
CA ALA A 300 8.03 5.72 22.55
C ALA A 300 6.98 5.40 23.61
N GLU A 301 7.22 5.74 24.88
CA GLU A 301 6.24 5.53 25.95
C GLU A 301 4.98 6.39 25.77
N ILE A 302 5.15 7.65 25.38
CA ILE A 302 4.01 8.54 25.11
C ILE A 302 3.17 7.98 23.95
N TYR A 303 3.84 7.56 22.86
CA TYR A 303 3.16 7.02 21.68
C TYR A 303 2.44 5.71 22.00
N LYS A 304 3.07 4.85 22.79
CA LYS A 304 2.46 3.60 23.26
C LYS A 304 1.15 3.88 24.03
N ASP A 305 1.16 4.84 24.93
CA ASP A 305 -0.02 5.21 25.73
C ASP A 305 -1.18 5.67 24.82
N VAL A 306 -0.89 6.52 23.84
CA VAL A 306 -1.88 6.98 22.86
C VAL A 306 -2.44 5.82 22.05
N ILE A 307 -1.57 4.94 21.56
CA ILE A 307 -1.95 3.77 20.75
C ILE A 307 -2.88 2.85 21.55
N GLN A 308 -2.54 2.55 22.79
CA GLN A 308 -3.31 1.63 23.63
C GLN A 308 -4.70 2.16 24.00
N LYS A 309 -4.90 3.46 23.97
CA LYS A 309 -6.18 4.11 24.23
C LYS A 309 -7.03 4.30 22.97
N SER A 310 -6.49 3.97 21.80
CA SER A 310 -7.15 4.17 20.51
C SER A 310 -8.01 2.98 20.15
N LYS A 311 -9.10 3.21 19.43
CA LYS A 311 -9.94 2.16 18.83
C LYS A 311 -9.50 1.84 17.42
N LEU A 312 -8.98 2.81 16.71
CA LEU A 312 -8.48 2.68 15.35
C LEU A 312 -7.15 3.40 15.23
N VAL A 313 -6.15 2.73 14.65
CA VAL A 313 -4.85 3.33 14.35
C VAL A 313 -4.50 3.04 12.90
N ILE A 314 -4.17 4.08 12.14
CA ILE A 314 -3.55 3.96 10.82
C ILE A 314 -2.09 4.38 10.98
N TRP A 315 -1.18 3.51 10.57
CA TRP A 315 0.26 3.77 10.62
C TRP A 315 0.86 3.77 9.23
N ASN A 316 1.51 4.88 8.85
CA ASN A 316 2.20 5.04 7.57
C ASN A 316 3.55 5.72 7.81
N GLY A 317 4.63 4.97 7.66
CA GLY A 317 6.01 5.44 7.74
C GLY A 317 6.70 5.16 9.07
N PRO A 318 7.98 4.77 9.03
CA PRO A 318 8.75 4.40 10.21
C PRO A 318 9.09 5.61 11.09
N MET A 319 9.43 5.34 12.36
CA MET A 319 9.79 6.35 13.34
C MET A 319 11.28 6.70 13.34
N GLY A 320 12.08 5.91 12.66
CA GLY A 320 13.52 6.06 12.55
C GLY A 320 14.10 5.21 11.44
N VAL A 321 15.42 5.17 11.36
CA VAL A 321 16.16 4.36 10.38
C VAL A 321 16.21 2.91 10.89
N PHE A 322 15.10 2.23 10.83
CA PHE A 322 14.90 0.90 11.46
C PHE A 322 15.72 -0.21 10.79
N GLU A 323 16.24 0.03 9.60
CA GLU A 323 17.14 -0.88 8.90
C GLU A 323 18.47 -1.05 9.67
N PHE A 324 18.83 -0.06 10.47
CA PHE A 324 19.99 -0.13 11.36
C PHE A 324 19.52 -0.48 12.77
N ASP A 325 20.02 -1.55 13.35
CA ASP A 325 19.55 -2.04 14.65
C ASP A 325 19.62 -1.00 15.76
N ALA A 326 20.63 -0.13 15.74
CA ALA A 326 20.78 0.94 16.73
C ALA A 326 19.65 1.97 16.69
N PHE A 327 18.95 2.09 15.56
CA PHE A 327 17.91 3.08 15.31
C PHE A 327 16.55 2.44 14.99
N ALA A 328 16.38 1.18 15.38
CA ALA A 328 15.17 0.40 15.16
C ALA A 328 14.19 0.42 16.34
N ASN A 329 14.64 0.82 17.52
CA ASN A 329 13.86 0.70 18.77
C ASN A 329 12.54 1.47 18.75
N GLY A 330 12.54 2.67 18.18
CA GLY A 330 11.33 3.49 18.09
C GLY A 330 10.25 2.87 17.21
N THR A 331 10.61 2.43 16.05
CA THR A 331 9.70 1.74 15.11
C THR A 331 9.20 0.43 15.71
N LYS A 332 10.10 -0.33 16.34
CA LYS A 332 9.74 -1.57 17.03
C LYS A 332 8.77 -1.32 18.19
N ALA A 333 8.98 -0.27 18.97
CA ALA A 333 8.10 0.09 20.10
C ALA A 333 6.67 0.40 19.60
N VAL A 334 6.53 1.12 18.48
CA VAL A 334 5.23 1.39 17.88
C VAL A 334 4.57 0.08 17.41
N ALA A 335 5.32 -0.78 16.73
CA ALA A 335 4.80 -2.06 16.28
C ALA A 335 4.35 -2.95 17.43
N GLU A 336 5.14 -3.02 18.51
CA GLU A 336 4.79 -3.77 19.72
C GLU A 336 3.56 -3.19 20.43
N ALA A 337 3.46 -1.87 20.51
CA ALA A 337 2.30 -1.22 21.10
C ALA A 337 1.01 -1.58 20.36
N LEU A 338 1.05 -1.60 19.03
CA LEU A 338 -0.08 -2.02 18.20
C LEU A 338 -0.39 -3.51 18.40
N ALA A 339 0.64 -4.36 18.44
CA ALA A 339 0.48 -5.80 18.65
C ALA A 339 -0.17 -6.12 20.01
N ASP A 340 0.13 -5.33 21.03
CA ASP A 340 -0.36 -5.53 22.40
C ASP A 340 -1.72 -4.83 22.66
N ALA A 341 -2.19 -4.00 21.73
CA ALA A 341 -3.43 -3.25 21.89
C ALA A 341 -4.64 -4.08 21.45
N ASN A 342 -5.22 -4.86 22.37
CA ASN A 342 -6.27 -5.84 22.07
C ASN A 342 -7.59 -5.24 21.56
N ASP A 343 -7.93 -4.03 21.97
CA ASP A 343 -9.17 -3.34 21.57
C ASP A 343 -8.97 -2.36 20.42
N THR A 344 -7.81 -2.41 19.78
CA THR A 344 -7.44 -1.48 18.71
C THR A 344 -7.42 -2.19 17.37
N TYR A 345 -8.13 -1.63 16.39
CA TYR A 345 -7.99 -2.07 15.00
C TYR A 345 -6.80 -1.35 14.38
N SER A 346 -5.79 -2.11 13.98
CA SER A 346 -4.54 -1.57 13.44
C SER A 346 -4.47 -1.74 11.93
N VAL A 347 -4.26 -0.63 11.22
CA VAL A 347 -4.11 -0.59 9.76
C VAL A 347 -2.71 -0.11 9.43
N ILE A 348 -1.95 -0.95 8.74
CA ILE A 348 -0.59 -0.64 8.33
C ILE A 348 -0.61 -0.26 6.86
N GLY A 349 -0.14 0.93 6.53
CA GLY A 349 -0.06 1.42 5.16
C GLY A 349 1.36 1.79 4.76
N GLY A 350 1.71 1.46 3.51
CA GLY A 350 3.04 1.77 2.97
C GLY A 350 4.04 0.63 3.11
N GLY A 351 4.96 0.58 2.15
CA GLY A 351 5.94 -0.49 2.05
C GLY A 351 6.90 -0.56 3.23
N ASP A 352 7.37 0.60 3.71
CA ASP A 352 8.32 0.65 4.83
C ASP A 352 7.69 0.19 6.14
N SER A 353 6.43 0.57 6.40
CA SER A 353 5.72 0.14 7.60
C SER A 353 5.44 -1.35 7.57
N ALA A 354 5.03 -1.88 6.42
CA ALA A 354 4.83 -3.30 6.21
C ALA A 354 6.14 -4.08 6.42
N ALA A 355 7.24 -3.59 5.85
CA ALA A 355 8.56 -4.19 6.02
C ALA A 355 9.00 -4.17 7.50
N ALA A 356 8.70 -3.11 8.23
CA ALA A 356 9.04 -3.01 9.63
C ALA A 356 8.32 -4.07 10.49
N VAL A 357 7.00 -4.21 10.31
CA VAL A 357 6.25 -5.21 11.09
C VAL A 357 6.67 -6.65 10.74
N GLU A 358 7.07 -6.90 9.50
CA GLU A 358 7.64 -8.19 9.09
C GLU A 358 8.99 -8.41 9.78
N LYS A 359 9.88 -7.42 9.76
CA LYS A 359 11.20 -7.49 10.40
C LYS A 359 11.11 -7.86 11.88
N PHE A 360 10.10 -7.32 12.58
CA PHE A 360 9.91 -7.56 14.01
C PHE A 360 9.00 -8.78 14.30
N ASN A 361 8.61 -9.54 13.28
CA ASN A 361 7.74 -10.71 13.40
C ASN A 361 6.38 -10.40 14.03
N LEU A 362 5.82 -9.23 13.73
CA LEU A 362 4.56 -8.75 14.29
C LEU A 362 3.45 -8.59 13.24
N ALA A 363 3.72 -8.95 11.98
CA ALA A 363 2.76 -8.78 10.88
C ALA A 363 1.42 -9.48 11.16
N GLU A 364 1.44 -10.68 11.71
CA GLU A 364 0.23 -11.46 12.01
C GLU A 364 -0.63 -10.84 13.11
N LYS A 365 -0.05 -9.96 13.93
CA LYS A 365 -0.75 -9.27 15.02
C LYS A 365 -1.41 -7.98 14.58
N MET A 366 -1.18 -7.55 13.34
CA MET A 366 -1.84 -6.37 12.77
C MET A 366 -3.22 -6.75 12.23
N SER A 367 -4.20 -5.88 12.42
CA SER A 367 -5.58 -6.16 11.96
C SER A 367 -5.68 -6.16 10.43
N HIS A 368 -4.97 -5.24 9.78
CA HIS A 368 -4.92 -5.16 8.33
C HIS A 368 -3.60 -4.53 7.87
N ILE A 369 -2.90 -5.20 6.96
CA ILE A 369 -1.74 -4.64 6.29
C ILE A 369 -2.15 -4.37 4.85
N SER A 370 -2.23 -3.08 4.49
CA SER A 370 -2.64 -2.70 3.14
C SER A 370 -1.60 -3.13 2.11
N THR A 371 -2.07 -3.71 1.03
CA THR A 371 -1.24 -4.07 -0.13
C THR A 371 -1.11 -2.94 -1.13
N GLY A 372 -1.77 -1.80 -0.86
CA GLY A 372 -1.95 -0.73 -1.83
C GLY A 372 -0.74 0.17 -2.06
N GLY A 373 0.22 0.23 -1.15
CA GLY A 373 1.37 1.12 -1.29
C GLY A 373 0.95 2.56 -1.61
N GLY A 374 1.31 3.05 -2.80
CA GLY A 374 0.95 4.40 -3.25
C GLY A 374 -0.56 4.62 -3.39
N ALA A 375 -1.32 3.59 -3.75
CA ALA A 375 -2.78 3.69 -3.82
C ALA A 375 -3.40 3.91 -2.44
N SER A 376 -2.89 3.22 -1.41
CA SER A 376 -3.34 3.43 -0.03
C SER A 376 -3.05 4.86 0.43
N LEU A 377 -1.87 5.37 0.08
CA LEU A 377 -1.47 6.74 0.42
C LEU A 377 -2.41 7.76 -0.24
N GLU A 378 -2.65 7.62 -1.55
CA GLU A 378 -3.55 8.52 -2.28
C GLU A 378 -4.99 8.42 -1.77
N PHE A 379 -5.44 7.23 -1.39
CA PHE A 379 -6.76 7.06 -0.76
C PHE A 379 -6.85 7.82 0.57
N MET A 380 -5.81 7.73 1.40
CA MET A 380 -5.74 8.46 2.67
C MET A 380 -5.63 9.98 2.48
N GLU A 381 -5.13 10.43 1.33
CA GLU A 381 -5.15 11.84 0.95
C GLU A 381 -6.54 12.35 0.55
N GLY A 382 -7.53 11.46 0.47
CA GLY A 382 -8.87 11.78 0.02
C GLY A 382 -9.02 11.83 -1.49
N LYS A 383 -8.03 11.37 -2.23
CA LYS A 383 -8.08 11.35 -3.68
C LYS A 383 -8.99 10.25 -4.20
N VAL A 384 -9.58 10.51 -5.35
CA VAL A 384 -10.38 9.54 -6.09
C VAL A 384 -9.43 8.59 -6.81
N LEU A 385 -9.65 7.28 -6.66
CA LEU A 385 -8.85 6.27 -7.35
C LEU A 385 -9.56 5.83 -8.64
N PRO A 386 -8.98 6.07 -9.83
CA PRO A 386 -9.63 5.74 -11.11
C PRO A 386 -10.08 4.29 -11.23
N GLY A 387 -9.25 3.36 -10.79
CA GLY A 387 -9.58 1.92 -10.85
C GLY A 387 -10.71 1.50 -9.93
N VAL A 388 -11.03 2.31 -8.92
CA VAL A 388 -12.18 2.08 -8.03
C VAL A 388 -13.44 2.73 -8.60
N VAL A 389 -13.33 3.99 -9.04
CA VAL A 389 -14.47 4.72 -9.58
C VAL A 389 -15.08 4.04 -10.81
N ALA A 390 -14.24 3.39 -11.61
CA ALA A 390 -14.68 2.67 -12.80
C ALA A 390 -15.51 1.41 -12.51
N LEU A 391 -15.47 0.90 -11.27
CA LEU A 391 -16.28 -0.27 -10.88
C LEU A 391 -17.75 0.11 -10.77
N ASN A 392 -18.61 -0.86 -11.07
CA ASN A 392 -20.06 -0.65 -11.02
C ASN A 392 -20.53 -0.49 -9.56
N ASP A 393 -21.47 0.41 -9.35
CA ASP A 393 -22.11 0.60 -8.07
C ASP A 393 -23.17 -0.48 -7.83
N LYS A 394 -23.43 -0.83 -6.56
CA LYS A 394 -24.52 -1.73 -6.17
C LYS A 394 -25.88 -1.11 -6.42
#